data_688554b7702826db2ba16d9478ae360f
#
_entry.id   688554b7702826db2ba16d9478ae360f
#
_cell.length_a   1.000
_cell.length_b   1.000
_cell.length_c   1.000
_cell.angle_alpha   90.00
_cell.angle_beta   90.00
_cell.angle_gamma   90.00
#
_symmetry.space_group_name_H-M   'P 1'
#
loop_
_entity.id
_entity.type
_entity.pdbx_description
1 polymer ?
#
loop_
_entity_poly.entity_id
_entity_poly.type
_entity_poly.pdbx_seq_one_letter_code
_entity_poly.pdbx_strand_id
1 'polypeptide(L)'
;SQMMLKQAKEINKKAEAKKKELEEFIARFSANASKAKQATSRKKLLDNLEMVDIKPSLRRYPFIGFTPEREVGNIVLTVEDLSYEYNGEKILNHVSFSLSAKDKVAFLSDHELAVTSFFKIIMGEITDYTGTFQWGVTTSRSYFPKDNNEYFDHCELTLVDWLRQYADEDAYEQDLRGWLGRVLFSGEEALKKANVLSGG
;
A
#
# COMPACT_ATOMS: atom_id res chain seq x y z
N SER A 1 9.42 10.10 -10.27
CA SER A 1 8.52 10.41 -9.16
C SER A 1 7.11 10.60 -9.68
N GLN A 2 6.10 10.45 -8.83
CA GLN A 2 4.68 10.57 -9.21
C GLN A 2 4.34 11.94 -9.83
N MET A 3 5.04 13.00 -9.40
CA MET A 3 4.86 14.34 -9.92
C MET A 3 5.31 14.45 -11.39
N MET A 4 6.42 13.84 -11.77
CA MET A 4 6.89 13.80 -13.17
C MET A 4 5.92 13.01 -14.07
N LEU A 5 5.36 11.92 -13.55
CA LEU A 5 4.38 11.10 -14.29
C LEU A 5 3.06 11.86 -14.49
N LYS A 6 2.62 12.64 -13.49
CA LYS A 6 1.44 13.51 -13.61
C LYS A 6 1.68 14.60 -14.64
N GLN A 7 2.84 15.26 -14.60
CA GLN A 7 3.21 16.30 -15.57
C GLN A 7 3.28 15.72 -17.00
N ALA A 8 3.91 14.54 -17.19
CA ALA A 8 3.98 13.90 -18.50
C ALA A 8 2.59 13.52 -19.05
N LYS A 9 1.67 13.05 -18.21
CA LYS A 9 0.29 12.78 -18.59
C LYS A 9 -0.46 14.05 -19.00
N GLU A 10 -0.25 15.17 -18.30
CA GLU A 10 -0.87 16.45 -18.67
C GLU A 10 -0.32 17.00 -20.00
N ILE A 11 1.00 16.85 -20.23
CA ILE A 11 1.62 17.23 -21.50
C ILE A 11 1.04 16.40 -22.64
N ASN A 12 0.96 15.07 -22.49
CA ASN A 12 0.39 14.21 -23.51
C ASN A 12 -1.09 14.50 -23.78
N LYS A 13 -1.89 14.77 -22.76
CA LYS A 13 -3.30 15.16 -22.91
C LYS A 13 -3.45 16.43 -23.75
N LYS A 14 -2.57 17.44 -23.50
CA LYS A 14 -2.55 18.68 -24.30
C LYS A 14 -2.08 18.42 -25.73
N ALA A 15 -1.09 17.55 -25.91
CA ALA A 15 -0.58 17.16 -27.23
C ALA A 15 -1.65 16.41 -28.05
N GLU A 16 -2.38 15.47 -27.45
CA GLU A 16 -3.50 14.76 -28.08
C GLU A 16 -4.63 15.71 -28.51
N ALA A 17 -5.02 16.64 -27.63
CA ALA A 17 -6.03 17.65 -27.96
C ALA A 17 -5.58 18.51 -29.17
N LYS A 18 -4.30 18.92 -29.19
CA LYS A 18 -3.71 19.70 -30.27
C LYS A 18 -3.60 18.90 -31.56
N LYS A 19 -3.23 17.61 -31.47
CA LYS A 19 -3.20 16.68 -32.59
C LYS A 19 -4.55 16.57 -33.25
N LYS A 20 -5.60 16.35 -32.46
CA LYS A 20 -6.98 16.24 -32.96
C LYS A 20 -7.44 17.53 -33.66
N GLU A 21 -7.17 18.71 -33.09
CA GLU A 21 -7.47 20.01 -33.70
C GLU A 21 -6.79 20.16 -35.07
N LEU A 22 -5.51 19.79 -35.17
CA LEU A 22 -4.73 19.87 -36.41
C LEU A 22 -5.26 18.91 -37.46
N GLU A 23 -5.55 17.67 -37.08
CA GLU A 23 -6.13 16.62 -37.97
C GLU A 23 -7.49 17.07 -38.53
N GLU A 24 -8.38 17.56 -37.67
CA GLU A 24 -9.70 18.07 -38.09
C GLU A 24 -9.58 19.25 -39.08
N PHE A 25 -8.63 20.16 -38.83
CA PHE A 25 -8.39 21.27 -39.74
C PHE A 25 -7.85 20.80 -41.09
N ILE A 26 -6.87 19.89 -41.06
CA ILE A 26 -6.28 19.34 -42.31
C ILE A 26 -7.35 18.61 -43.09
N ALA A 27 -8.16 17.75 -42.47
CA ALA A 27 -9.24 17.03 -43.11
C ALA A 27 -10.27 17.98 -43.79
N ARG A 28 -10.61 19.07 -43.11
CA ARG A 28 -11.62 20.03 -43.60
C ARG A 28 -11.13 20.89 -44.77
N PHE A 29 -9.84 21.24 -44.77
CA PHE A 29 -9.30 22.27 -45.68
C PHE A 29 -8.21 21.77 -46.66
N SER A 30 -7.84 20.51 -46.66
CA SER A 30 -6.80 19.96 -47.54
C SER A 30 -7.15 20.09 -49.05
N ALA A 31 -8.43 20.00 -49.40
CA ALA A 31 -8.90 20.13 -50.77
C ALA A 31 -9.20 21.58 -51.19
N ASN A 32 -9.08 22.56 -50.30
CA ASN A 32 -9.41 23.96 -50.58
C ASN A 32 -8.17 24.72 -51.04
N ALA A 33 -8.14 25.14 -52.32
CA ALA A 33 -7.00 25.81 -52.97
C ALA A 33 -6.55 27.07 -52.21
N SER A 34 -7.49 27.87 -51.68
CA SER A 34 -7.18 29.10 -50.95
C SER A 34 -6.56 28.86 -49.55
N LYS A 35 -6.80 27.65 -48.96
CA LYS A 35 -6.30 27.24 -47.63
C LYS A 35 -5.25 26.13 -47.67
N ALA A 36 -4.89 25.64 -48.85
CA ALA A 36 -3.91 24.59 -49.02
C ALA A 36 -2.55 24.87 -48.34
N LYS A 37 -2.10 26.13 -48.44
CA LYS A 37 -0.86 26.58 -47.79
C LYS A 37 -0.92 26.50 -46.27
N GLN A 38 -2.10 26.81 -45.70
CA GLN A 38 -2.33 26.72 -44.26
C GLN A 38 -2.45 25.24 -43.82
N ALA A 39 -3.09 24.39 -44.59
CA ALA A 39 -3.18 22.95 -44.32
C ALA A 39 -1.78 22.30 -44.33
N THR A 40 -0.92 22.66 -45.30
CA THR A 40 0.46 22.17 -45.36
C THR A 40 1.29 22.62 -44.18
N SER A 41 1.16 23.88 -43.75
CA SER A 41 1.84 24.38 -42.56
C SER A 41 1.41 23.63 -41.30
N ARG A 42 0.12 23.35 -41.14
CA ARG A 42 -0.42 22.58 -40.01
C ARG A 42 -0.04 21.10 -40.04
N LYS A 43 0.13 20.52 -41.22
CA LYS A 43 0.67 19.17 -41.35
C LYS A 43 2.10 19.10 -40.82
N LYS A 44 2.94 20.09 -41.14
CA LYS A 44 4.30 20.16 -40.56
C LYS A 44 4.29 20.32 -39.03
N LEU A 45 3.32 21.06 -38.47
CA LEU A 45 3.18 21.17 -37.03
C LEU A 45 2.72 19.84 -36.39
N LEU A 46 1.86 19.08 -37.09
CA LEU A 46 1.44 17.76 -36.65
C LEU A 46 2.61 16.76 -36.67
N ASP A 47 3.42 16.78 -37.73
CA ASP A 47 4.59 15.90 -37.87
C ASP A 47 5.69 16.19 -36.82
N ASN A 48 5.75 17.44 -36.32
CA ASN A 48 6.67 17.86 -35.25
C ASN A 48 6.08 17.77 -33.85
N LEU A 49 4.87 17.25 -33.70
CA LEU A 49 4.24 17.14 -32.39
C LEU A 49 4.81 15.95 -31.63
N GLU A 50 5.76 16.22 -30.74
CA GLU A 50 6.36 15.20 -29.89
C GLU A 50 5.43 14.87 -28.71
N MET A 51 5.15 13.59 -28.53
CA MET A 51 4.52 13.07 -27.31
C MET A 51 5.61 12.50 -26.40
N VAL A 52 5.49 12.77 -25.12
CA VAL A 52 6.40 12.19 -24.12
C VAL A 52 6.10 10.71 -23.99
N ASP A 53 7.08 9.87 -24.28
CA ASP A 53 6.96 8.41 -24.06
C ASP A 53 6.87 8.13 -22.56
N ILE A 54 5.64 7.88 -22.11
CA ILE A 54 5.38 7.49 -20.72
C ILE A 54 5.49 5.97 -20.65
N LYS A 55 6.67 5.48 -20.33
CA LYS A 55 6.83 4.05 -20.02
C LYS A 55 5.95 3.73 -18.81
N PRO A 56 5.03 2.77 -18.90
CA PRO A 56 4.25 2.35 -17.75
C PRO A 56 5.21 1.91 -16.64
N SER A 57 4.98 2.42 -15.43
CA SER A 57 5.79 2.02 -14.28
C SER A 57 5.59 0.52 -14.05
N LEU A 58 6.67 -0.24 -14.13
CA LEU A 58 6.67 -1.67 -13.77
C LEU A 58 6.55 -1.85 -12.25
N ARG A 59 6.69 -0.78 -11.48
CA ARG A 59 6.51 -0.82 -10.03
C ARG A 59 5.02 -0.96 -9.72
N ARG A 60 4.66 -2.13 -9.26
CA ARG A 60 3.36 -2.39 -8.67
C ARG A 60 3.48 -2.19 -7.16
N TYR A 61 2.45 -1.61 -6.56
CA TYR A 61 2.38 -1.45 -5.11
C TYR A 61 1.29 -2.36 -4.57
N PRO A 62 1.54 -3.09 -3.48
CA PRO A 62 0.49 -3.85 -2.83
C PRO A 62 -0.59 -2.89 -2.31
N PHE A 63 -1.84 -3.30 -2.45
CA PHE A 63 -2.96 -2.60 -1.84
C PHE A 63 -3.31 -3.29 -0.52
N ILE A 64 -3.10 -2.57 0.57
CA ILE A 64 -3.47 -3.00 1.91
C ILE A 64 -4.54 -2.03 2.40
N GLY A 65 -5.75 -2.53 2.57
CA GLY A 65 -6.89 -1.78 3.10
C GLY A 65 -7.41 -2.43 4.37
N PHE A 66 -7.67 -1.61 5.39
CA PHE A 66 -8.33 -2.05 6.61
C PHE A 66 -9.70 -1.40 6.66
N THR A 67 -10.74 -2.21 6.82
CA THR A 67 -12.10 -1.74 7.02
C THR A 67 -12.53 -2.19 8.41
N PRO A 68 -12.80 -1.28 9.34
CA PRO A 68 -13.25 -1.67 10.67
C PRO A 68 -14.67 -2.25 10.60
N GLU A 69 -14.96 -3.29 11.39
CA GLU A 69 -16.30 -3.87 11.51
C GLU A 69 -17.28 -2.89 12.14
N ARG A 70 -16.79 -2.01 12.99
CA ARG A 70 -17.55 -0.94 13.65
C ARG A 70 -16.70 0.31 13.83
N GLU A 71 -17.33 1.45 14.01
CA GLU A 71 -16.65 2.70 14.30
C GLU A 71 -15.86 2.59 15.61
N VAL A 72 -14.62 3.06 15.54
CA VAL A 72 -13.71 3.11 16.69
C VAL A 72 -14.05 4.32 17.55
N GLY A 73 -14.07 4.16 18.87
CA GLY A 73 -14.27 5.26 19.81
C GLY A 73 -13.13 6.30 19.74
N ASN A 74 -13.34 7.44 20.39
CA ASN A 74 -12.39 8.55 20.34
C ASN A 74 -10.98 8.17 20.85
N ILE A 75 -10.89 7.34 21.89
CA ILE A 75 -9.63 6.85 22.46
C ILE A 75 -9.45 5.40 22.02
N VAL A 76 -8.35 5.14 21.36
CA VAL A 76 -7.97 3.82 20.83
C VAL A 76 -7.07 3.06 21.78
N LEU A 77 -6.09 3.75 22.36
CA LEU A 77 -5.13 3.18 23.28
C LEU A 77 -4.67 4.26 24.26
N THR A 78 -4.65 3.93 25.53
CA THR A 78 -3.98 4.73 26.58
C THR A 78 -2.87 3.90 27.19
N VAL A 79 -1.70 4.49 27.38
CA VAL A 79 -0.53 3.89 28.00
C VAL A 79 -0.07 4.83 29.11
N GLU A 80 0.13 4.28 30.29
CA GLU A 80 0.52 5.05 31.47
C GLU A 80 1.71 4.40 32.17
N ASP A 81 2.79 5.15 32.25
CA ASP A 81 4.02 4.81 32.99
C ASP A 81 4.63 3.45 32.65
N LEU A 82 4.50 3.04 31.37
CA LEU A 82 4.92 1.73 30.89
C LEU A 82 6.44 1.62 30.91
N SER A 83 6.98 0.68 31.68
CA SER A 83 8.40 0.37 31.71
C SER A 83 8.63 -1.13 31.56
N TYR A 84 9.71 -1.47 30.87
CA TYR A 84 10.09 -2.85 30.62
C TYR A 84 11.61 -3.00 30.65
N GLU A 85 12.07 -4.04 31.31
CA GLU A 85 13.48 -4.39 31.44
C GLU A 85 13.72 -5.79 30.85
N TYR A 86 14.78 -5.94 30.08
CA TYR A 86 15.18 -7.21 29.50
C TYR A 86 16.67 -7.45 29.77
N ASN A 87 17.01 -8.58 30.39
CA ASN A 87 18.39 -8.94 30.79
C ASN A 87 19.13 -7.87 31.60
N GLY A 88 18.44 -7.14 32.48
CA GLY A 88 19.02 -6.08 33.29
C GLY A 88 19.17 -4.73 32.57
N GLU A 89 18.68 -4.61 31.36
CA GLU A 89 18.68 -3.39 30.56
C GLU A 89 17.28 -2.82 30.45
N LYS A 90 17.11 -1.52 30.71
CA LYS A 90 15.83 -0.83 30.54
C LYS A 90 15.55 -0.60 29.07
N ILE A 91 14.58 -1.31 28.55
CA ILE A 91 14.14 -1.24 27.15
C ILE A 91 13.08 -0.16 26.96
N LEU A 92 12.12 -0.07 27.89
CA LEU A 92 11.11 0.99 27.95
C LEU A 92 11.21 1.67 29.32
N ASN A 93 11.11 2.99 29.36
CA ASN A 93 11.27 3.76 30.57
C ASN A 93 10.19 4.83 30.70
N HIS A 94 9.20 4.60 31.56
CA HIS A 94 8.10 5.52 31.89
C HIS A 94 7.36 6.07 30.64
N VAL A 95 7.01 5.21 29.71
CA VAL A 95 6.33 5.60 28.47
C VAL A 95 4.85 5.87 28.76
N SER A 96 4.39 7.07 28.45
CA SER A 96 2.99 7.46 28.62
C SER A 96 2.49 8.24 27.41
N PHE A 97 1.36 7.83 26.85
CA PHE A 97 0.68 8.53 25.75
C PHE A 97 -0.75 8.02 25.58
N SER A 98 -1.54 8.73 24.79
CA SER A 98 -2.86 8.30 24.38
C SER A 98 -3.01 8.47 22.86
N LEU A 99 -3.66 7.51 22.22
CA LEU A 99 -3.97 7.50 20.80
C LEU A 99 -5.45 7.68 20.58
N SER A 100 -5.78 8.56 19.64
CA SER A 100 -7.15 8.84 19.23
C SER A 100 -7.50 8.12 17.92
N ALA A 101 -8.79 8.04 17.62
CA ALA A 101 -9.26 7.56 16.33
C ALA A 101 -8.64 8.39 15.19
N LYS A 102 -8.20 7.73 14.13
CA LYS A 102 -7.53 8.33 12.94
C LYS A 102 -6.07 8.74 13.14
N ASP A 103 -5.49 8.60 14.31
CA ASP A 103 -4.05 8.84 14.49
C ASP A 103 -3.24 7.85 13.66
N LYS A 104 -2.15 8.35 13.09
CA LYS A 104 -1.11 7.56 12.43
C LYS A 104 0.20 7.86 13.13
N VAL A 105 0.71 6.90 13.87
CA VAL A 105 1.86 7.07 14.75
C VAL A 105 3.03 6.24 14.28
N ALA A 106 4.21 6.83 14.22
CA ALA A 106 5.47 6.14 14.00
C ALA A 106 6.25 6.10 15.33
N PHE A 107 6.63 4.91 15.74
CA PHE A 107 7.47 4.71 16.90
C PHE A 107 8.93 4.65 16.47
N LEU A 108 9.77 5.50 17.05
CA LEU A 108 11.20 5.56 16.78
C LEU A 108 11.96 5.33 18.09
N SER A 109 13.04 4.58 18.03
CA SER A 109 13.90 4.31 19.16
C SER A 109 15.31 4.02 18.68
N ASP A 110 16.30 4.44 19.47
CA ASP A 110 17.70 4.08 19.28
C ASP A 110 17.98 2.63 19.71
N HIS A 111 17.09 2.06 20.52
CA HIS A 111 17.19 0.69 20.98
C HIS A 111 16.34 -0.26 20.09
N GLU A 112 16.99 -1.25 19.48
CA GLU A 112 16.35 -2.14 18.49
C GLU A 112 15.13 -2.90 19.07
N LEU A 113 15.21 -3.31 20.33
CA LEU A 113 14.14 -4.08 20.98
C LEU A 113 12.97 -3.24 21.48
N ALA A 114 13.13 -1.90 21.64
CA ALA A 114 12.13 -1.08 22.32
C ALA A 114 10.77 -1.12 21.63
N VAL A 115 10.74 -0.89 20.31
CA VAL A 115 9.50 -0.87 19.54
C VAL A 115 8.87 -2.27 19.49
N THR A 116 9.68 -3.31 19.28
CA THR A 116 9.17 -4.69 19.25
C THR A 116 8.60 -5.11 20.59
N SER A 117 9.31 -4.81 21.70
CA SER A 117 8.84 -5.13 23.06
C SER A 117 7.56 -4.37 23.41
N PHE A 118 7.49 -3.09 23.03
CA PHE A 118 6.27 -2.31 23.23
C PHE A 118 5.06 -2.97 22.55
N PHE A 119 5.18 -3.34 21.27
CA PHE A 119 4.08 -4.00 20.56
C PHE A 119 3.74 -5.37 21.16
N LYS A 120 4.73 -6.15 21.56
CA LYS A 120 4.50 -7.44 22.23
C LYS A 120 3.78 -7.29 23.57
N ILE A 121 4.08 -6.25 24.33
CA ILE A 121 3.38 -5.95 25.60
C ILE A 121 1.90 -5.63 25.32
N ILE A 122 1.61 -4.69 24.43
CA ILE A 122 0.22 -4.28 24.18
C ILE A 122 -0.60 -5.35 23.44
N MET A 123 0.05 -6.34 22.85
CA MET A 123 -0.59 -7.53 22.28
C MET A 123 -0.72 -8.68 23.30
N GLY A 124 -0.09 -8.56 24.47
CA GLY A 124 -0.16 -9.53 25.56
C GLY A 124 0.83 -10.68 25.45
N GLU A 125 1.82 -10.60 24.56
CA GLU A 125 2.88 -11.62 24.45
C GLU A 125 3.94 -11.47 25.56
N ILE A 126 4.19 -10.25 26.05
CA ILE A 126 5.05 -9.96 27.20
C ILE A 126 4.15 -9.48 28.33
N THR A 127 4.26 -10.13 29.48
CA THR A 127 3.45 -9.86 30.68
C THR A 127 4.27 -9.32 31.85
N ASP A 128 5.59 -9.40 31.79
CA ASP A 128 6.49 -8.91 32.83
C ASP A 128 6.94 -7.47 32.51
N TYR A 129 6.10 -6.50 32.86
CA TYR A 129 6.31 -5.06 32.71
C TYR A 129 5.68 -4.30 33.88
N THR A 130 6.01 -3.03 34.04
CA THR A 130 5.38 -2.11 34.99
C THR A 130 4.61 -1.02 34.24
N GLY A 131 3.67 -0.38 34.94
CA GLY A 131 2.73 0.57 34.34
C GLY A 131 1.46 -0.11 33.84
N THR A 132 0.65 0.60 33.08
CA THR A 132 -0.62 0.10 32.57
C THR A 132 -0.87 0.53 31.14
N PHE A 133 -1.67 -0.24 30.44
CA PHE A 133 -2.25 0.19 29.17
C PHE A 133 -3.70 -0.28 29.06
N GLN A 134 -4.48 0.46 28.30
CA GLN A 134 -5.89 0.14 28.07
C GLN A 134 -6.27 0.42 26.62
N TRP A 135 -6.83 -0.59 25.96
CA TRP A 135 -7.45 -0.45 24.66
C TRP A 135 -8.86 0.12 24.77
N GLY A 136 -9.26 0.91 23.80
CA GLY A 136 -10.65 1.36 23.69
C GLY A 136 -11.60 0.17 23.52
N VAL A 137 -12.77 0.23 24.16
CA VAL A 137 -13.76 -0.88 24.21
C VAL A 137 -14.19 -1.35 22.80
N THR A 138 -14.21 -0.44 21.82
CA THR A 138 -14.64 -0.75 20.44
C THR A 138 -13.46 -0.99 19.51
N THR A 139 -12.25 -1.13 20.02
CA THR A 139 -11.04 -1.28 19.22
C THR A 139 -10.79 -2.76 18.90
N SER A 140 -10.82 -3.12 17.62
CA SER A 140 -10.22 -4.35 17.12
C SER A 140 -8.76 -4.09 16.74
N ARG A 141 -7.91 -5.08 16.87
CA ARG A 141 -6.46 -4.97 16.68
C ARG A 141 -5.93 -6.14 15.88
N SER A 142 -4.97 -5.84 15.02
CA SER A 142 -4.13 -6.87 14.41
C SER A 142 -2.67 -6.45 14.53
N TYR A 143 -1.81 -7.43 14.61
CA TYR A 143 -0.37 -7.24 14.74
C TYR A 143 0.35 -7.91 13.58
N PHE A 144 1.24 -7.15 12.96
CA PHE A 144 2.16 -7.66 11.96
C PHE A 144 3.56 -7.73 12.58
N PRO A 145 4.02 -8.91 12.98
CA PRO A 145 5.31 -9.07 13.65
C PRO A 145 6.48 -8.80 12.72
N LYS A 146 7.64 -8.44 13.28
CA LYS A 146 8.90 -8.27 12.54
C LYS A 146 9.40 -9.60 11.96
N ASP A 147 9.19 -10.69 12.70
CA ASP A 147 9.49 -12.07 12.27
C ASP A 147 8.20 -12.80 12.01
N ASN A 148 8.02 -13.25 10.78
CA ASN A 148 6.83 -13.96 10.31
C ASN A 148 7.10 -15.45 10.07
N ASN A 149 8.27 -15.95 10.42
CA ASN A 149 8.67 -17.31 10.10
C ASN A 149 7.71 -18.35 10.70
N GLU A 150 7.17 -18.11 11.90
CA GLU A 150 6.20 -19.01 12.55
C GLU A 150 4.95 -19.30 11.70
N TYR A 151 4.57 -18.36 10.80
CA TYR A 151 3.41 -18.53 9.92
C TYR A 151 3.72 -19.29 8.64
N PHE A 152 4.98 -19.31 8.22
CA PHE A 152 5.38 -19.80 6.90
C PHE A 152 6.40 -20.96 6.95
N ASP A 153 7.21 -21.05 8.00
CA ASP A 153 8.18 -22.11 8.14
C ASP A 153 7.48 -23.47 8.20
N HIS A 154 7.99 -24.41 7.38
CA HIS A 154 7.43 -25.76 7.25
C HIS A 154 5.98 -25.81 6.73
N CYS A 155 5.41 -24.69 6.23
CA CYS A 155 4.06 -24.67 5.68
C CYS A 155 4.05 -25.15 4.22
N GLU A 156 3.53 -26.35 4.01
CA GLU A 156 3.42 -26.97 2.68
C GLU A 156 2.18 -26.54 1.90
N LEU A 157 1.31 -25.73 2.50
CA LEU A 157 0.09 -25.22 1.86
C LEU A 157 0.42 -24.23 0.75
N THR A 158 -0.43 -24.21 -0.29
CA THR A 158 -0.39 -23.11 -1.25
C THR A 158 -0.81 -21.79 -0.57
N LEU A 159 -0.43 -20.64 -1.14
CA LEU A 159 -0.85 -19.35 -0.58
C LEU A 159 -2.38 -19.21 -0.50
N VAL A 160 -3.11 -19.76 -1.47
CA VAL A 160 -4.57 -19.79 -1.45
C VAL A 160 -5.08 -20.59 -0.27
N ASP A 161 -4.55 -21.81 -0.06
CA ASP A 161 -4.99 -22.69 1.02
C ASP A 161 -4.54 -22.16 2.39
N TRP A 162 -3.36 -21.53 2.45
CA TRP A 162 -2.89 -20.86 3.66
C TRP A 162 -3.81 -19.70 4.04
N LEU A 163 -4.21 -18.87 3.07
CA LEU A 163 -5.11 -17.74 3.31
C LEU A 163 -6.53 -18.22 3.70
N ARG A 164 -6.97 -19.35 3.20
CA ARG A 164 -8.29 -19.93 3.51
C ARG A 164 -8.50 -20.17 5.01
N GLN A 165 -7.43 -20.43 5.77
CA GLN A 165 -7.52 -20.63 7.22
C GLN A 165 -7.99 -19.37 7.97
N TYR A 166 -7.84 -18.19 7.37
CA TYR A 166 -8.15 -16.89 7.96
C TYR A 166 -9.35 -16.21 7.29
N ALA A 167 -9.93 -16.86 6.30
CA ALA A 167 -11.09 -16.34 5.57
C ALA A 167 -12.40 -16.83 6.19
N ASP A 168 -13.50 -16.14 5.89
CA ASP A 168 -14.83 -16.59 6.24
C ASP A 168 -15.14 -17.94 5.58
N GLU A 169 -15.98 -18.77 6.21
CA GLU A 169 -16.30 -20.13 5.72
C GLU A 169 -16.95 -20.12 4.32
N ASP A 170 -17.60 -19.04 3.95
CA ASP A 170 -18.26 -18.84 2.67
C ASP A 170 -17.40 -18.16 1.60
N ALA A 171 -16.13 -17.86 1.92
CA ALA A 171 -15.22 -17.24 0.97
C ALA A 171 -14.87 -18.18 -0.18
N TYR A 172 -15.16 -17.75 -1.41
CA TYR A 172 -14.81 -18.51 -2.61
C TYR A 172 -13.31 -18.40 -2.93
N GLU A 173 -12.78 -19.38 -3.63
CA GLU A 173 -11.38 -19.35 -4.08
C GLU A 173 -11.05 -18.10 -4.90
N GLN A 174 -12.01 -17.58 -5.66
CA GLN A 174 -11.85 -16.36 -6.44
C GLN A 174 -11.60 -15.14 -5.55
N ASP A 175 -12.24 -15.07 -4.38
CA ASP A 175 -12.03 -13.98 -3.41
C ASP A 175 -10.61 -14.04 -2.81
N LEU A 176 -10.17 -15.26 -2.42
CA LEU A 176 -8.82 -15.50 -1.91
C LEU A 176 -7.76 -15.10 -2.94
N ARG A 177 -7.93 -15.52 -4.19
CA ARG A 177 -7.05 -15.11 -5.29
C ARG A 177 -7.09 -13.60 -5.55
N GLY A 178 -8.26 -12.97 -5.38
CA GLY A 178 -8.43 -11.53 -5.45
C GLY A 178 -7.65 -10.79 -4.36
N TRP A 179 -7.68 -11.29 -3.12
CA TRP A 179 -6.92 -10.71 -2.01
C TRP A 179 -5.41 -10.89 -2.20
N LEU A 180 -4.96 -12.07 -2.60
CA LEU A 180 -3.57 -12.32 -2.96
C LEU A 180 -3.10 -11.41 -4.10
N GLY A 181 -3.94 -11.21 -5.12
CA GLY A 181 -3.64 -10.31 -6.23
C GLY A 181 -3.46 -8.84 -5.79
N ARG A 182 -4.19 -8.38 -4.77
CA ARG A 182 -4.01 -7.03 -4.19
C ARG A 182 -2.63 -6.84 -3.55
N VAL A 183 -2.06 -7.90 -2.99
CA VAL A 183 -0.70 -7.91 -2.43
C VAL A 183 0.33 -8.48 -3.39
N LEU A 184 0.01 -8.47 -4.70
CA LEU A 184 0.87 -8.80 -5.83
C LEU A 184 1.12 -10.29 -6.09
N PHE A 185 0.51 -11.20 -5.36
CA PHE A 185 0.52 -12.63 -5.67
C PHE A 185 -0.63 -12.97 -6.62
N SER A 186 -0.40 -12.90 -7.93
CA SER A 186 -1.43 -13.15 -8.94
C SER A 186 -1.07 -14.32 -9.85
N GLY A 187 -2.10 -14.96 -10.44
CA GLY A 187 -1.92 -16.07 -11.35
C GLY A 187 -1.27 -17.29 -10.66
N GLU A 188 -0.18 -17.79 -11.23
CA GLU A 188 0.55 -18.94 -10.70
C GLU A 188 1.26 -18.66 -9.37
N GLU A 189 1.54 -17.40 -9.07
CA GLU A 189 2.17 -17.03 -7.81
C GLU A 189 1.31 -17.36 -6.59
N ALA A 190 -0.01 -17.25 -6.73
CA ALA A 190 -0.95 -17.61 -5.68
C ALA A 190 -0.96 -19.12 -5.35
N LEU A 191 -0.43 -19.93 -6.26
CA LEU A 191 -0.34 -21.40 -6.09
C LEU A 191 1.02 -21.87 -5.55
N LYS A 192 1.96 -20.95 -5.33
CA LYS A 192 3.22 -21.29 -4.69
C LYS A 192 2.98 -21.71 -3.24
N LYS A 193 3.81 -22.63 -2.75
CA LYS A 193 3.80 -22.99 -1.33
C LYS A 193 4.24 -21.83 -0.46
N ALA A 194 3.65 -21.70 0.71
CA ALA A 194 3.96 -20.60 1.63
C ALA A 194 5.42 -20.60 2.09
N ASN A 195 6.01 -21.79 2.30
CA ASN A 195 7.39 -21.96 2.76
C ASN A 195 8.48 -21.58 1.73
N VAL A 196 8.12 -21.35 0.46
CA VAL A 196 9.11 -20.93 -0.55
C VAL A 196 9.18 -19.40 -0.74
N LEU A 197 8.40 -18.65 0.02
CA LEU A 197 8.42 -17.20 -0.02
C LEU A 197 9.71 -16.68 0.64
N SER A 198 10.31 -15.67 0.02
CA SER A 198 11.40 -14.92 0.65
C SER A 198 10.85 -13.93 1.65
N GLY A 199 11.59 -13.63 2.72
CA GLY A 199 11.20 -12.69 3.77
C GLY A 199 11.17 -11.21 3.36
N GLY A 200 10.95 -10.92 2.07
CA GLY A 200 10.88 -9.56 1.53
C GLY A 200 9.58 -9.26 0.81
#